data_36c1e15b95abcc2bde94732e7383af31
#
_entry.id   36c1e15b95abcc2bde94732e7383af31
#
_cell.length_a   1.000
_cell.length_b   1.000
_cell.length_c   1.000
_cell.angle_alpha   90.00
_cell.angle_beta   90.00
_cell.angle_gamma   90.00
#
_symmetry.space_group_name_H-M   'P 1'
#
loop_
_entity.id
_entity.type
_entity.pdbx_description
1 polymer ?
#
loop_
_entity_poly.entity_id
_entity_poly.type
_entity_poly.pdbx_seq_one_letter_code
_entity_poly.pdbx_strand_id
1 'polypeptide(L)'
;DKWNNRSEKIVKVTVKLKATEVVRAYEELKPNRVKVKTDKNKIAIIIGIEKYENLINLDAKYANRDAKAFRAYATQALGVKSSNIKILVDDKANRGNTLKAFKLWLPKIANNDGKDIYVFFAGHGLASENGEDLYILPQDGDAKLLDDTAITRVELISLIQKVNPKSVTMFFDTCYSGQTRDEKMLVASLLRPITIVAEEQDTPDNFTIFSASNFDQASGGIEEAKHGMFSYYLMKGLEGKADGNKDKQITNGELIAYLKTNVSKEAFTQNRNQDPMLTGNPDQVLMRYR
;
A
#
# COMPACT_ATOMS: atom_id res chain seq x y z
N ASP A 1 -54.67 -43.40 34.58
CA ASP A 1 -53.42 -42.57 34.65
C ASP A 1 -53.68 -41.17 34.13
N LYS A 2 -53.93 -40.30 35.06
CA LYS A 2 -54.12 -38.87 34.84
C LYS A 2 -52.81 -38.17 35.11
N TRP A 3 -51.96 -37.95 34.15
CA TRP A 3 -50.83 -36.97 34.22
C TRP A 3 -49.98 -37.09 32.96
N ASN A 4 -50.37 -36.39 31.83
CA ASN A 4 -49.40 -35.85 30.86
C ASN A 4 -50.12 -35.07 29.75
N ASN A 5 -50.66 -33.90 30.07
CA ASN A 5 -51.03 -32.92 29.05
C ASN A 5 -50.07 -31.73 29.17
N ARG A 6 -48.85 -31.87 28.61
CA ARG A 6 -48.01 -30.72 28.25
C ARG A 6 -48.35 -30.32 26.82
N SER A 7 -49.07 -29.23 26.63
CA SER A 7 -49.23 -28.59 25.37
C SER A 7 -48.01 -27.63 25.16
N GLU A 8 -47.08 -28.03 24.29
CA GLU A 8 -46.03 -27.12 23.85
C GLU A 8 -46.62 -26.13 22.82
N LYS A 9 -46.58 -24.84 23.19
CA LYS A 9 -46.96 -23.75 22.28
C LYS A 9 -45.68 -23.20 21.65
N ILE A 10 -45.37 -23.60 20.40
CA ILE A 10 -44.26 -23.07 19.65
C ILE A 10 -44.63 -21.62 19.22
N VAL A 11 -43.99 -20.63 19.83
CA VAL A 11 -44.10 -19.21 19.44
C VAL A 11 -42.98 -18.91 18.47
N LYS A 12 -43.25 -18.76 17.18
CA LYS A 12 -42.34 -18.23 16.21
C LYS A 12 -42.13 -16.73 16.44
N VAL A 13 -41.01 -16.34 17.04
CA VAL A 13 -40.62 -14.93 17.15
C VAL A 13 -39.77 -14.59 15.93
N THR A 14 -40.33 -13.80 15.02
CA THR A 14 -39.58 -13.22 13.89
C THR A 14 -38.97 -11.90 14.33
N VAL A 15 -37.69 -11.90 14.68
CA VAL A 15 -36.96 -10.68 14.98
C VAL A 15 -36.51 -10.07 13.64
N LYS A 16 -37.17 -9.00 13.20
CA LYS A 16 -36.68 -8.15 12.12
C LYS A 16 -35.60 -7.23 12.69
N LEU A 17 -34.31 -7.64 12.58
CA LEU A 17 -33.21 -6.71 12.78
C LEU A 17 -33.26 -5.67 11.64
N LYS A 18 -33.63 -4.44 11.94
CA LYS A 18 -33.32 -3.31 11.07
C LYS A 18 -31.80 -3.14 11.15
N ALA A 19 -31.10 -3.54 10.10
CA ALA A 19 -29.73 -3.11 9.90
C ALA A 19 -29.76 -1.58 9.76
N THR A 20 -29.40 -0.87 10.80
CA THR A 20 -29.08 0.54 10.70
C THR A 20 -27.75 0.58 9.96
N GLU A 21 -27.75 0.98 8.70
CA GLU A 21 -26.51 1.34 8.00
C GLU A 21 -25.86 2.45 8.83
N VAL A 22 -24.83 2.10 9.57
CA VAL A 22 -23.94 3.08 10.20
C VAL A 22 -23.08 3.63 9.08
N VAL A 23 -23.51 4.74 8.46
CA VAL A 23 -22.67 5.48 7.52
C VAL A 23 -21.46 5.97 8.31
N ARG A 24 -20.33 5.28 8.15
CA ARG A 24 -19.06 5.71 8.75
C ARG A 24 -18.56 6.92 7.98
N ALA A 25 -18.51 8.06 8.64
CA ALA A 25 -17.87 9.25 8.10
C ALA A 25 -16.34 9.11 8.23
N TYR A 26 -15.64 8.98 7.11
CA TYR A 26 -14.19 9.02 7.08
C TYR A 26 -13.69 10.46 7.15
N GLU A 27 -12.68 10.70 7.98
CA GLU A 27 -12.07 12.02 8.08
C GLU A 27 -11.36 12.39 6.78
N GLU A 28 -11.55 13.61 6.33
CA GLU A 28 -10.83 14.16 5.17
C GLU A 28 -9.31 14.09 5.39
N LEU A 29 -8.58 13.83 4.33
CA LEU A 29 -7.11 13.84 4.31
C LEU A 29 -6.58 15.27 4.40
N LYS A 30 -5.70 15.54 5.37
CA LYS A 30 -5.13 16.87 5.65
C LYS A 30 -3.60 16.81 5.67
N PRO A 31 -2.93 16.83 4.50
CA PRO A 31 -1.47 16.68 4.42
C PRO A 31 -0.69 17.78 5.15
N ASN A 32 -1.32 18.93 5.42
CA ASN A 32 -0.74 20.07 6.14
C ASN A 32 -1.05 20.09 7.64
N ARG A 33 -1.59 19.00 8.21
CA ARG A 33 -1.93 18.89 9.64
C ARG A 33 -0.71 19.01 10.53
N VAL A 34 0.42 18.50 10.08
CA VAL A 34 1.72 18.62 10.73
C VAL A 34 2.62 19.55 9.92
N LYS A 35 3.57 20.21 10.57
CA LYS A 35 4.53 21.10 9.92
C LYS A 35 5.90 20.46 9.88
N VAL A 36 6.38 20.13 8.69
CA VAL A 36 7.71 19.57 8.45
C VAL A 36 8.54 20.53 7.62
N LYS A 37 9.81 20.68 7.97
CA LYS A 37 10.74 21.51 7.19
C LYS A 37 11.08 20.79 5.88
N THR A 38 11.00 21.52 4.76
CA THR A 38 11.45 21.01 3.46
C THR A 38 12.96 20.74 3.48
N ASP A 39 13.34 19.57 3.00
CA ASP A 39 14.73 19.12 2.90
C ASP A 39 15.08 18.81 1.43
N LYS A 40 16.15 19.45 0.94
CA LYS A 40 16.66 19.22 -0.42
C LYS A 40 17.31 17.85 -0.60
N ASN A 41 17.63 17.17 0.51
CA ASN A 41 18.24 15.84 0.52
C ASN A 41 17.20 14.72 0.47
N LYS A 42 15.93 15.06 0.31
CA LYS A 42 14.84 14.10 0.18
C LYS A 42 14.34 14.03 -1.25
N ILE A 43 14.09 12.81 -1.72
CA ILE A 43 13.60 12.50 -3.08
C ILE A 43 12.39 11.60 -2.95
N ALA A 44 11.41 11.73 -3.86
CA ALA A 44 10.29 10.79 -3.94
C ALA A 44 10.00 10.35 -5.38
N ILE A 45 9.75 9.04 -5.55
CA ILE A 45 9.14 8.47 -6.76
C ILE A 45 7.78 7.92 -6.36
N ILE A 46 6.74 8.38 -7.04
CA ILE A 46 5.35 8.08 -6.71
C ILE A 46 4.69 7.50 -7.94
N ILE A 47 4.15 6.29 -7.81
CA ILE A 47 3.53 5.55 -8.92
C ILE A 47 2.12 5.15 -8.48
N GLY A 48 1.13 5.44 -9.32
CA GLY A 48 -0.25 5.01 -9.09
C GLY A 48 -0.92 4.58 -10.37
N ILE A 49 -1.30 3.32 -10.44
CA ILE A 49 -1.87 2.71 -11.64
C ILE A 49 -3.23 2.13 -11.28
N GLU A 50 -4.29 2.79 -11.73
CA GLU A 50 -5.65 2.29 -11.58
C GLU A 50 -6.07 1.44 -12.78
N LYS A 51 -5.77 1.91 -13.99
CA LYS A 51 -6.17 1.28 -15.24
C LYS A 51 -4.99 0.67 -15.97
N TYR A 52 -5.14 -0.56 -16.40
CA TYR A 52 -4.14 -1.35 -17.09
C TYR A 52 -4.55 -1.63 -18.52
N GLU A 53 -3.60 -1.59 -19.45
CA GLU A 53 -3.84 -1.83 -20.87
C GLU A 53 -4.26 -3.27 -21.15
N ASN A 54 -3.60 -4.22 -20.49
CA ASN A 54 -3.79 -5.66 -20.74
C ASN A 54 -4.71 -6.35 -19.71
N LEU A 55 -5.40 -5.58 -18.83
CA LEU A 55 -6.33 -6.11 -17.83
C LEU A 55 -7.72 -5.49 -18.00
N ILE A 56 -8.64 -6.24 -18.63
CA ILE A 56 -10.01 -5.77 -18.86
C ILE A 56 -10.85 -5.92 -17.59
N ASN A 57 -11.46 -4.82 -17.10
CA ASN A 57 -12.31 -4.79 -15.89
C ASN A 57 -11.63 -5.28 -14.61
N LEU A 58 -10.32 -5.12 -14.52
CA LEU A 58 -9.49 -5.48 -13.36
C LEU A 58 -8.73 -4.27 -12.85
N ASP A 59 -9.43 -3.16 -12.64
CA ASP A 59 -8.84 -1.91 -12.17
C ASP A 59 -8.33 -2.04 -10.73
N ALA A 60 -7.17 -1.42 -10.42
CA ALA A 60 -6.74 -1.21 -9.04
C ALA A 60 -7.39 0.08 -8.52
N LYS A 61 -8.68 0.00 -8.14
CA LYS A 61 -9.50 1.16 -7.77
C LYS A 61 -8.77 2.13 -6.83
N TYR A 62 -8.87 3.40 -7.15
CA TYR A 62 -8.30 4.53 -6.38
C TYR A 62 -6.78 4.67 -6.40
N ALA A 63 -6.01 3.75 -7.01
CA ALA A 63 -4.54 3.79 -6.98
C ALA A 63 -3.97 5.10 -7.56
N ASN A 64 -4.58 5.61 -8.63
CA ASN A 64 -4.17 6.89 -9.23
C ASN A 64 -4.48 8.10 -8.33
N ARG A 65 -5.59 8.03 -7.58
CA ARG A 65 -6.00 9.04 -6.60
C ARG A 65 -5.07 9.00 -5.38
N ASP A 66 -4.72 7.81 -4.92
CA ASP A 66 -3.79 7.60 -3.80
C ASP A 66 -2.42 8.20 -4.09
N ALA A 67 -1.86 7.95 -5.29
CA ALA A 67 -0.60 8.54 -5.72
C ALA A 67 -0.64 10.08 -5.80
N LYS A 68 -1.73 10.63 -6.34
CA LYS A 68 -1.94 12.09 -6.40
C LYS A 68 -2.05 12.70 -5.00
N ALA A 69 -2.77 12.04 -4.08
CA ALA A 69 -2.87 12.46 -2.69
C ALA A 69 -1.52 12.34 -1.97
N PHE A 70 -0.84 11.19 -2.08
CA PHE A 70 0.45 10.95 -1.44
C PHE A 70 1.53 11.97 -1.86
N ARG A 71 1.48 12.52 -3.07
CA ARG A 71 2.38 13.62 -3.48
C ARG A 71 2.30 14.82 -2.53
N ALA A 72 1.11 15.17 -2.04
CA ALA A 72 0.96 16.24 -1.06
C ALA A 72 1.60 15.88 0.29
N TYR A 73 1.47 14.61 0.73
CA TYR A 73 2.11 14.11 1.95
C TYR A 73 3.64 14.04 1.81
N ALA A 74 4.14 13.60 0.65
CA ALA A 74 5.57 13.63 0.37
C ALA A 74 6.14 15.05 0.54
N THR A 75 5.41 16.07 0.09
CA THR A 75 5.84 17.47 0.22
C THR A 75 5.65 18.00 1.65
N GLN A 76 4.47 17.82 2.25
CA GLN A 76 4.06 18.54 3.46
C GLN A 76 4.38 17.77 4.75
N ALA A 77 4.25 16.44 4.73
CA ALA A 77 4.50 15.58 5.88
C ALA A 77 5.91 14.97 5.87
N LEU A 78 6.43 14.54 4.71
CA LEU A 78 7.80 14.01 4.63
C LEU A 78 8.85 15.08 4.31
N GLY A 79 8.43 16.29 3.91
CA GLY A 79 9.35 17.41 3.66
C GLY A 79 10.15 17.30 2.36
N VAL A 80 9.69 16.51 1.39
CA VAL A 80 10.35 16.39 0.08
C VAL A 80 10.12 17.67 -0.71
N LYS A 81 11.19 18.25 -1.28
CA LYS A 81 11.06 19.41 -2.17
C LYS A 81 10.28 19.03 -3.43
N SER A 82 9.30 19.83 -3.84
CA SER A 82 8.43 19.51 -5.00
C SER A 82 9.20 19.22 -6.30
N SER A 83 10.36 19.88 -6.51
CA SER A 83 11.25 19.60 -7.66
C SER A 83 11.93 18.23 -7.59
N ASN A 84 11.97 17.59 -6.42
CA ASN A 84 12.58 16.29 -6.19
C ASN A 84 11.53 15.17 -6.15
N ILE A 85 10.34 15.42 -6.70
CA ILE A 85 9.28 14.43 -6.78
C ILE A 85 9.04 14.05 -8.24
N LYS A 86 9.14 12.76 -8.54
CA LYS A 86 8.69 12.15 -9.79
C LYS A 86 7.37 11.45 -9.53
N ILE A 87 6.33 11.82 -10.25
CA ILE A 87 5.03 11.13 -10.19
C ILE A 87 4.68 10.55 -11.55
N LEU A 88 4.25 9.30 -11.56
CA LEU A 88 3.77 8.54 -12.72
C LEU A 88 2.39 7.99 -12.39
N VAL A 89 1.40 8.29 -13.22
CA VAL A 89 0.00 7.89 -13.00
C VAL A 89 -0.58 7.32 -14.28
N ASP A 90 -1.24 6.17 -14.17
CA ASP A 90 -1.91 5.45 -15.24
C ASP A 90 -1.02 5.32 -16.51
N ASP A 91 -1.41 5.83 -17.66
CA ASP A 91 -0.70 5.79 -18.95
C ASP A 91 0.76 6.25 -18.89
N LYS A 92 1.09 7.13 -17.94
CA LYS A 92 2.46 7.59 -17.71
C LYS A 92 3.29 6.61 -16.87
N ALA A 93 2.66 5.62 -16.26
CA ALA A 93 3.31 4.61 -15.44
C ALA A 93 3.54 3.29 -16.20
N ASN A 94 3.76 3.36 -17.52
CA ASN A 94 4.19 2.22 -18.32
C ASN A 94 5.60 1.77 -17.92
N ARG A 95 6.00 0.55 -18.30
CA ARG A 95 7.29 -0.05 -17.94
C ARG A 95 8.47 0.84 -18.35
N GLY A 96 8.45 1.36 -19.57
CA GLY A 96 9.50 2.22 -20.08
C GLY A 96 9.69 3.50 -19.27
N ASN A 97 8.61 4.20 -18.93
CA ASN A 97 8.67 5.42 -18.11
C ASN A 97 9.04 5.14 -16.66
N THR A 98 8.55 4.04 -16.10
CA THR A 98 8.91 3.61 -14.75
C THR A 98 10.41 3.33 -14.67
N LEU A 99 10.97 2.55 -15.59
CA LEU A 99 12.41 2.29 -15.62
C LEU A 99 13.23 3.58 -15.87
N LYS A 100 12.76 4.51 -16.72
CA LYS A 100 13.42 5.81 -16.89
C LYS A 100 13.46 6.63 -15.61
N ALA A 101 12.41 6.54 -14.75
CA ALA A 101 12.40 7.23 -13.47
C ALA A 101 13.52 6.72 -12.54
N PHE A 102 13.74 5.42 -12.47
CA PHE A 102 14.79 4.82 -11.63
C PHE A 102 16.18 4.84 -12.27
N LYS A 103 16.29 4.57 -13.58
CA LYS A 103 17.59 4.44 -14.28
C LYS A 103 18.20 5.78 -14.73
N LEU A 104 17.37 6.79 -15.00
CA LEU A 104 17.84 8.06 -15.57
C LEU A 104 17.54 9.26 -14.67
N TRP A 105 16.31 9.41 -14.18
CA TRP A 105 15.92 10.58 -13.41
C TRP A 105 16.46 10.51 -11.98
N LEU A 106 16.34 9.38 -11.30
CA LEU A 106 16.81 9.22 -9.92
C LEU A 106 18.31 9.48 -9.77
N PRO A 107 19.21 8.90 -10.58
CA PRO A 107 20.64 9.18 -10.49
C PRO A 107 20.98 10.66 -10.69
N LYS A 108 20.31 11.32 -11.63
CA LYS A 108 20.50 12.74 -11.90
C LYS A 108 20.13 13.63 -10.70
N ILE A 109 19.06 13.29 -9.96
CA ILE A 109 18.60 14.09 -8.82
C ILE A 109 19.36 13.73 -7.54
N ALA A 110 19.69 12.44 -7.34
CA ALA A 110 20.40 11.96 -6.16
C ALA A 110 21.84 12.44 -6.13
N ASN A 111 22.51 12.49 -7.27
CA ASN A 111 23.90 12.96 -7.42
C ASN A 111 24.90 12.25 -6.49
N ASN A 112 24.62 11.01 -6.06
CA ASN A 112 25.38 10.20 -5.12
C ASN A 112 25.66 10.86 -3.75
N ASP A 113 24.82 11.79 -3.32
CA ASP A 113 25.00 12.60 -2.09
C ASP A 113 24.35 11.98 -0.84
N GLY A 114 24.06 10.69 -0.85
CA GLY A 114 23.44 10.02 0.32
C GLY A 114 22.07 10.60 0.67
N LYS A 115 21.12 10.58 -0.26
CA LYS A 115 19.77 11.12 -0.09
C LYS A 115 18.85 10.16 0.66
N ASP A 116 17.84 10.70 1.32
CA ASP A 116 16.70 9.92 1.81
C ASP A 116 15.69 9.76 0.66
N ILE A 117 15.39 8.53 0.27
CA ILE A 117 14.54 8.22 -0.88
C ILE A 117 13.23 7.60 -0.43
N TYR A 118 12.12 8.15 -0.89
CA TYR A 118 10.79 7.62 -0.68
C TYR A 118 10.24 7.06 -1.99
N VAL A 119 9.70 5.85 -1.94
CA VAL A 119 8.98 5.24 -3.06
C VAL A 119 7.57 4.92 -2.60
N PHE A 120 6.59 5.35 -3.36
CA PHE A 120 5.19 4.97 -3.16
C PHE A 120 4.69 4.30 -4.43
N PHE A 121 4.10 3.14 -4.28
CA PHE A 121 3.44 2.41 -5.35
C PHE A 121 2.03 2.01 -4.90
N ALA A 122 1.04 2.36 -5.70
CA ALA A 122 -0.32 1.84 -5.59
C ALA A 122 -0.74 1.25 -6.93
N GLY A 123 -1.17 -0.01 -6.94
CA GLY A 123 -1.49 -0.73 -8.16
C GLY A 123 -1.48 -2.24 -7.97
N HIS A 124 -1.47 -2.98 -9.08
CA HIS A 124 -1.38 -4.44 -9.03
C HIS A 124 0.06 -4.92 -8.82
N GLY A 125 0.19 -5.91 -7.96
CA GLY A 125 1.38 -6.73 -7.81
C GLY A 125 1.04 -8.19 -7.97
N LEU A 126 2.05 -8.98 -8.26
CA LEU A 126 1.95 -10.43 -8.41
C LEU A 126 3.21 -11.06 -7.84
N ALA A 127 3.08 -12.27 -7.32
CA ALA A 127 4.23 -13.11 -7.03
C ALA A 127 4.47 -14.07 -8.19
N SER A 128 5.73 -14.52 -8.36
CA SER A 128 6.07 -15.61 -9.25
C SER A 128 5.36 -16.91 -8.83
N GLU A 129 5.25 -17.90 -9.72
CA GLU A 129 4.60 -19.17 -9.41
C GLU A 129 5.25 -19.93 -8.24
N ASN A 130 6.56 -19.77 -8.06
CA ASN A 130 7.32 -20.34 -6.94
C ASN A 130 7.31 -19.47 -5.67
N GLY A 131 6.77 -18.24 -5.76
CA GLY A 131 6.72 -17.30 -4.63
C GLY A 131 8.01 -16.54 -4.33
N GLU A 132 9.09 -16.80 -5.09
CA GLU A 132 10.41 -16.20 -4.82
C GLU A 132 10.49 -14.73 -5.25
N ASP A 133 9.80 -14.35 -6.34
CA ASP A 133 9.82 -13.00 -6.88
C ASP A 133 8.51 -12.26 -6.66
N LEU A 134 8.62 -11.00 -6.28
CA LEU A 134 7.52 -10.07 -6.12
C LEU A 134 7.60 -8.99 -7.20
N TYR A 135 6.56 -8.90 -8.02
CA TYR A 135 6.47 -7.98 -9.13
C TYR A 135 5.51 -6.83 -8.84
N ILE A 136 5.86 -5.63 -9.28
CA ILE A 136 4.90 -4.57 -9.56
C ILE A 136 4.54 -4.63 -11.04
N LEU A 137 3.25 -4.51 -11.36
CA LEU A 137 2.78 -4.52 -12.74
C LEU A 137 2.72 -3.08 -13.27
N PRO A 138 3.50 -2.73 -14.31
CA PRO A 138 3.35 -1.45 -14.99
C PRO A 138 2.02 -1.35 -15.74
N GLN A 139 1.64 -0.16 -16.19
CA GLN A 139 0.35 0.07 -16.85
C GLN A 139 0.17 -0.77 -18.13
N ASP A 140 1.25 -0.98 -18.86
CA ASP A 140 1.35 -1.81 -20.08
C ASP A 140 1.78 -3.26 -19.79
N GLY A 141 1.86 -3.66 -18.51
CA GLY A 141 2.26 -5.01 -18.12
C GLY A 141 1.20 -6.06 -18.43
N ASP A 142 1.66 -7.28 -18.72
CA ASP A 142 0.83 -8.45 -18.91
C ASP A 142 1.06 -9.45 -17.78
N ALA A 143 0.00 -9.76 -17.03
CA ALA A 143 0.06 -10.68 -15.89
C ALA A 143 0.45 -12.12 -16.28
N LYS A 144 0.40 -12.49 -17.57
CA LYS A 144 0.84 -13.79 -18.10
C LYS A 144 2.31 -13.79 -18.53
N LEU A 145 2.93 -12.61 -18.65
CA LEU A 145 4.30 -12.42 -19.11
C LEU A 145 5.08 -11.56 -18.10
N LEU A 146 5.05 -11.96 -16.81
CA LEU A 146 5.61 -11.16 -15.72
C LEU A 146 7.11 -10.87 -15.90
N ASP A 147 7.89 -11.88 -16.26
CA ASP A 147 9.35 -11.72 -16.41
C ASP A 147 9.74 -10.70 -17.49
N ASP A 148 8.91 -10.58 -18.53
CA ASP A 148 9.17 -9.67 -19.66
C ASP A 148 8.57 -8.27 -19.44
N THR A 149 7.42 -8.20 -18.77
CA THR A 149 6.58 -6.98 -18.75
C THR A 149 6.44 -6.32 -17.40
N ALA A 150 6.66 -7.07 -16.31
CA ALA A 150 6.63 -6.53 -14.95
C ALA A 150 8.03 -6.07 -14.48
N ILE A 151 8.10 -5.55 -13.26
CA ILE A 151 9.36 -5.10 -12.62
C ILE A 151 9.43 -5.76 -11.26
N THR A 152 10.50 -6.51 -10.98
CA THR A 152 10.67 -7.15 -9.68
C THR A 152 11.01 -6.13 -8.59
N ARG A 153 10.63 -6.44 -7.35
CA ARG A 153 11.02 -5.65 -6.18
C ARG A 153 12.55 -5.60 -6.04
N VAL A 154 13.22 -6.71 -6.33
CA VAL A 154 14.69 -6.81 -6.31
C VAL A 154 15.32 -5.88 -7.36
N GLU A 155 14.77 -5.82 -8.59
CA GLU A 155 15.25 -4.87 -9.60
C GLU A 155 15.14 -3.43 -9.11
N LEU A 156 14.01 -3.04 -8.50
CA LEU A 156 13.82 -1.70 -7.96
C LEU A 156 14.83 -1.39 -6.85
N ILE A 157 15.02 -2.30 -5.90
CA ILE A 157 16.01 -2.15 -4.82
C ILE A 157 17.41 -1.96 -5.41
N SER A 158 17.82 -2.82 -6.35
CA SER A 158 19.11 -2.75 -7.03
C SER A 158 19.31 -1.41 -7.75
N LEU A 159 18.28 -0.90 -8.43
CA LEU A 159 18.35 0.38 -9.12
C LEU A 159 18.51 1.56 -8.16
N ILE A 160 17.83 1.51 -7.01
CA ILE A 160 17.93 2.55 -5.98
C ILE A 160 19.29 2.50 -5.28
N GLN A 161 19.83 1.31 -4.99
CA GLN A 161 21.14 1.17 -4.37
C GLN A 161 22.27 1.80 -5.19
N LYS A 162 22.16 1.81 -6.53
CA LYS A 162 23.18 2.41 -7.43
C LYS A 162 23.41 3.90 -7.20
N VAL A 163 22.51 4.60 -6.54
CA VAL A 163 22.66 6.03 -6.21
C VAL A 163 23.17 6.26 -4.77
N ASN A 164 23.60 5.20 -4.09
CA ASN A 164 24.15 5.25 -2.74
C ASN A 164 23.23 6.03 -1.75
N PRO A 165 21.97 5.60 -1.56
CA PRO A 165 21.03 6.31 -0.69
C PRO A 165 21.48 6.23 0.78
N LYS A 166 21.20 7.29 1.55
CA LYS A 166 21.35 7.27 3.00
C LYS A 166 20.30 6.37 3.64
N SER A 167 19.07 6.53 3.22
CA SER A 167 17.94 5.70 3.63
C SER A 167 16.92 5.59 2.50
N VAL A 168 16.19 4.47 2.46
CA VAL A 168 15.10 4.25 1.51
C VAL A 168 13.87 3.80 2.28
N THR A 169 12.73 4.45 2.04
CA THR A 169 11.45 4.00 2.56
C THR A 169 10.50 3.75 1.39
N MET A 170 10.01 2.52 1.29
CA MET A 170 9.09 2.10 0.24
C MET A 170 7.72 1.78 0.84
N PHE A 171 6.67 2.29 0.23
CA PHE A 171 5.28 2.04 0.59
C PHE A 171 4.59 1.36 -0.59
N PHE A 172 4.19 0.11 -0.41
CA PHE A 172 3.52 -0.69 -1.44
C PHE A 172 2.07 -0.93 -1.06
N ASP A 173 1.15 -0.19 -1.69
CA ASP A 173 -0.30 -0.48 -1.64
C ASP A 173 -0.66 -1.41 -2.80
N THR A 174 -0.24 -2.65 -2.66
CA THR A 174 -0.44 -3.70 -3.65
C THR A 174 -0.68 -5.04 -2.97
N CYS A 175 -1.34 -5.94 -3.70
CA CYS A 175 -1.50 -7.35 -3.33
C CYS A 175 -0.51 -8.19 -4.13
N TYR A 176 0.11 -9.18 -3.51
CA TYR A 176 0.91 -10.17 -4.23
C TYR A 176 0.16 -11.50 -4.42
N SER A 177 -1.06 -11.61 -3.88
CA SER A 177 -1.93 -12.79 -3.99
C SER A 177 -2.53 -13.00 -5.39
N GLY A 178 -2.30 -12.10 -6.34
CA GLY A 178 -2.90 -12.14 -7.67
C GLY A 178 -4.38 -11.76 -7.70
N GLN A 179 -4.91 -11.15 -6.64
CA GLN A 179 -6.28 -10.65 -6.56
C GLN A 179 -6.34 -9.12 -6.71
N THR A 180 -7.44 -8.63 -7.27
CA THR A 180 -7.76 -7.21 -7.27
C THR A 180 -8.36 -6.78 -5.91
N ARG A 181 -8.50 -5.46 -5.70
CA ARG A 181 -9.21 -4.89 -4.53
C ARG A 181 -10.67 -5.35 -4.42
N ASP A 182 -11.30 -5.78 -5.51
CA ASP A 182 -12.65 -6.35 -5.57
C ASP A 182 -12.64 -7.89 -5.55
N GLU A 183 -11.53 -8.53 -5.12
CA GLU A 183 -11.37 -9.99 -5.00
C GLU A 183 -11.47 -10.77 -6.34
N LYS A 184 -11.32 -10.09 -7.47
CA LYS A 184 -11.23 -10.74 -8.78
C LYS A 184 -9.82 -11.25 -9.02
N MET A 185 -9.68 -12.41 -9.66
CA MET A 185 -8.36 -12.96 -10.01
C MET A 185 -7.78 -12.26 -11.24
N LEU A 186 -6.51 -11.84 -11.15
CA LEU A 186 -5.77 -11.24 -12.26
C LEU A 186 -5.42 -12.26 -13.35
N VAL A 187 -5.19 -13.53 -12.98
CA VAL A 187 -4.88 -14.61 -13.90
C VAL A 187 -5.75 -15.82 -13.57
N ALA A 188 -6.56 -16.27 -14.52
CA ALA A 188 -7.45 -17.40 -14.33
C ALA A 188 -6.72 -18.73 -14.03
N SER A 189 -5.45 -18.86 -14.42
CA SER A 189 -4.61 -20.05 -14.14
C SER A 189 -4.15 -20.12 -12.67
N LEU A 190 -4.24 -19.02 -11.91
CA LEU A 190 -3.97 -18.98 -10.47
C LEU A 190 -5.17 -19.50 -9.65
N LEU A 191 -6.16 -20.14 -10.28
CA LEU A 191 -7.32 -20.77 -9.62
C LEU A 191 -6.98 -21.94 -8.69
N ARG A 192 -5.71 -22.35 -8.60
CA ARG A 192 -5.26 -23.19 -7.49
C ARG A 192 -4.93 -22.25 -6.34
N PRO A 193 -5.47 -22.49 -5.14
CA PRO A 193 -5.01 -21.81 -3.94
C PRO A 193 -3.61 -22.34 -3.60
N ILE A 194 -2.62 -21.88 -4.36
CA ILE A 194 -1.25 -21.99 -3.93
C ILE A 194 -1.14 -20.88 -2.90
N THR A 195 -1.04 -21.24 -1.64
CA THR A 195 -0.56 -20.32 -0.62
C THR A 195 0.88 -20.03 -1.00
N ILE A 196 1.08 -19.01 -1.81
CA ILE A 196 2.41 -18.54 -2.17
C ILE A 196 2.92 -17.88 -0.89
N VAL A 197 3.71 -18.61 -0.12
CA VAL A 197 4.51 -18.03 0.95
C VAL A 197 5.70 -17.40 0.25
N ALA A 198 5.56 -16.14 -0.13
CA ALA A 198 6.72 -15.40 -0.63
C ALA A 198 7.75 -15.31 0.50
N GLU A 199 8.94 -15.81 0.25
CA GLU A 199 10.05 -15.69 1.17
C GLU A 199 10.45 -14.22 1.29
N GLU A 200 10.81 -13.81 2.52
CA GLU A 200 11.29 -12.46 2.76
C GLU A 200 12.65 -12.31 2.06
N GLN A 201 12.67 -11.52 0.98
CA GLN A 201 13.89 -11.27 0.22
C GLN A 201 14.85 -10.43 1.04
N ASP A 202 16.16 -10.71 0.93
CA ASP A 202 17.23 -9.92 1.54
C ASP A 202 17.05 -8.44 1.22
N THR A 203 16.76 -7.66 2.24
CA THR A 203 16.55 -6.22 2.13
C THR A 203 17.75 -5.52 2.76
N PRO A 204 18.41 -4.59 2.06
CA PRO A 204 19.57 -3.89 2.63
C PRO A 204 19.22 -3.12 3.91
N ASP A 205 20.13 -3.03 4.86
CA ASP A 205 19.91 -2.43 6.20
C ASP A 205 19.38 -0.99 6.16
N ASN A 206 19.70 -0.24 5.10
CA ASN A 206 19.22 1.13 4.92
C ASN A 206 17.87 1.23 4.21
N PHE A 207 17.20 0.09 3.97
CA PHE A 207 15.86 0.04 3.38
C PHE A 207 14.81 -0.28 4.44
N THR A 208 13.66 0.34 4.29
CA THR A 208 12.42 0.07 5.02
C THR A 208 11.30 -0.12 4.02
N ILE A 209 10.55 -1.20 4.13
CA ILE A 209 9.45 -1.52 3.23
C ILE A 209 8.18 -1.70 4.05
N PHE A 210 7.15 -0.91 3.74
CA PHE A 210 5.80 -1.10 4.23
C PHE A 210 4.96 -1.71 3.12
N SER A 211 4.36 -2.86 3.37
CA SER A 211 3.44 -3.54 2.46
C SER A 211 2.01 -3.47 2.99
N ALA A 212 1.04 -3.30 2.10
CA ALA A 212 -0.37 -3.12 2.45
C ALA A 212 -0.99 -4.35 3.09
N SER A 213 -0.49 -5.53 2.79
CA SER A 213 -1.02 -6.80 3.26
C SER A 213 0.08 -7.85 3.35
N ASN A 214 -0.21 -8.94 4.03
CA ASN A 214 0.58 -10.16 3.92
C ASN A 214 0.48 -10.73 2.50
N PHE A 215 1.41 -11.60 2.10
CA PHE A 215 1.55 -12.09 0.72
C PHE A 215 0.37 -12.92 0.21
N ASP A 216 -0.39 -13.52 1.13
CA ASP A 216 -1.59 -14.32 0.85
C ASP A 216 -2.90 -13.52 0.90
N GLN A 217 -2.82 -12.22 1.20
CA GLN A 217 -3.98 -11.36 1.42
C GLN A 217 -4.14 -10.34 0.29
N ALA A 218 -5.39 -9.94 0.04
CA ALA A 218 -5.73 -8.88 -0.90
C ALA A 218 -5.78 -7.52 -0.20
N SER A 219 -5.19 -6.49 -0.82
CA SER A 219 -5.37 -5.09 -0.39
C SER A 219 -6.76 -4.59 -0.79
N GLY A 220 -7.48 -3.98 0.14
CA GLY A 220 -8.84 -3.47 -0.07
C GLY A 220 -8.93 -1.98 -0.29
N GLY A 221 -10.12 -1.52 -0.70
CA GLY A 221 -10.47 -0.10 -0.80
C GLY A 221 -11.52 0.33 0.22
N ILE A 222 -11.61 1.63 0.47
CA ILE A 222 -12.67 2.29 1.24
C ILE A 222 -13.48 3.11 0.25
N GLU A 223 -14.68 2.63 -0.11
CA GLU A 223 -15.54 3.26 -1.10
C GLU A 223 -15.95 4.69 -0.70
N GLU A 224 -16.27 4.92 0.56
CA GLU A 224 -16.72 6.22 1.07
C GLU A 224 -15.58 7.25 1.08
N ALA A 225 -14.35 6.82 1.37
CA ALA A 225 -13.16 7.66 1.31
C ALA A 225 -12.59 7.77 -0.11
N LYS A 226 -12.91 6.82 -0.99
CA LYS A 226 -12.35 6.67 -2.35
C LYS A 226 -10.82 6.58 -2.33
N HIS A 227 -10.30 5.73 -1.46
CA HIS A 227 -8.88 5.45 -1.28
C HIS A 227 -8.65 3.97 -1.01
N GLY A 228 -7.45 3.46 -1.28
CA GLY A 228 -6.99 2.19 -0.75
C GLY A 228 -6.93 2.25 0.77
N MET A 229 -7.26 1.15 1.48
CA MET A 229 -7.25 1.12 2.95
C MET A 229 -5.87 1.47 3.49
N PHE A 230 -4.84 0.82 2.97
CA PHE A 230 -3.47 1.09 3.37
C PHE A 230 -3.09 2.54 3.09
N SER A 231 -3.31 3.03 1.87
CA SER A 231 -2.98 4.41 1.47
C SER A 231 -3.70 5.45 2.34
N TYR A 232 -4.99 5.25 2.64
CA TYR A 232 -5.75 6.14 3.50
C TYR A 232 -5.14 6.20 4.90
N TYR A 233 -4.93 5.05 5.55
CA TYR A 233 -4.38 5.03 6.91
C TYR A 233 -2.90 5.40 6.97
N LEU A 234 -2.10 5.10 5.93
CA LEU A 234 -0.74 5.64 5.79
C LEU A 234 -0.77 7.17 5.86
N MET A 235 -1.58 7.80 5.02
CA MET A 235 -1.71 9.25 4.99
C MET A 235 -2.24 9.82 6.31
N LYS A 236 -3.21 9.18 6.96
CA LYS A 236 -3.69 9.56 8.30
C LYS A 236 -2.60 9.40 9.38
N GLY A 237 -1.78 8.36 9.28
CA GLY A 237 -0.61 8.18 10.15
C GLY A 237 0.38 9.34 10.02
N LEU A 238 0.70 9.73 8.78
CA LEU A 238 1.59 10.85 8.48
C LEU A 238 1.00 12.23 8.89
N GLU A 239 -0.30 12.32 9.17
CA GLU A 239 -0.91 13.50 9.81
C GLU A 239 -0.61 13.62 11.30
N GLY A 240 0.25 12.76 11.86
CA GLY A 240 0.57 12.71 13.28
C GLY A 240 -0.25 11.68 14.07
N LYS A 241 -1.20 10.97 13.45
CA LYS A 241 -2.01 9.96 14.16
C LYS A 241 -1.23 8.71 14.54
N ALA A 242 -0.09 8.45 13.88
CA ALA A 242 0.78 7.34 14.22
C ALA A 242 1.77 7.67 15.37
N ASP A 243 1.89 8.93 15.79
CA ASP A 243 2.71 9.32 16.93
C ASP A 243 2.02 8.88 18.24
N GLY A 244 2.32 7.65 18.66
CA GLY A 244 1.68 7.04 19.83
C GLY A 244 2.15 7.60 21.17
N ASN A 245 3.42 8.00 21.27
CA ASN A 245 4.05 8.51 22.48
C ASN A 245 3.98 10.05 22.59
N LYS A 246 3.53 10.73 21.52
CA LYS A 246 3.36 12.21 21.42
C LYS A 246 4.67 12.99 21.56
N ASP A 247 5.77 12.43 21.08
CA ASP A 247 7.10 13.06 21.09
C ASP A 247 7.36 13.92 19.83
N LYS A 248 6.37 14.04 18.93
CA LYS A 248 6.43 14.74 17.63
C LYS A 248 7.38 14.09 16.63
N GLN A 249 7.61 12.82 16.80
CA GLN A 249 8.28 11.98 15.83
C GLN A 249 7.35 10.82 15.46
N ILE A 250 7.59 10.22 14.33
CA ILE A 250 6.97 8.96 13.94
C ILE A 250 8.10 8.03 13.53
N THR A 251 8.27 6.96 14.28
CA THR A 251 9.16 5.85 13.93
C THR A 251 8.47 4.89 12.97
N ASN A 252 9.23 4.04 12.30
CA ASN A 252 8.68 2.98 11.47
C ASN A 252 7.80 2.02 12.30
N GLY A 253 8.21 1.74 13.55
CA GLY A 253 7.47 0.90 14.50
C GLY A 253 6.12 1.50 14.90
N GLU A 254 6.06 2.80 15.16
CA GLU A 254 4.80 3.49 15.45
C GLU A 254 3.87 3.52 14.24
N LEU A 255 4.42 3.77 13.05
CA LEU A 255 3.62 3.78 11.83
C LEU A 255 3.04 2.39 11.54
N ILE A 256 3.84 1.31 11.62
CA ILE A 256 3.31 -0.03 11.35
C ILE A 256 2.30 -0.48 12.41
N ALA A 257 2.48 -0.12 13.69
CA ALA A 257 1.52 -0.43 14.74
C ALA A 257 0.17 0.29 14.47
N TYR A 258 0.22 1.56 14.07
CA TYR A 258 -0.95 2.32 13.67
C TYR A 258 -1.64 1.71 12.45
N LEU A 259 -0.88 1.34 11.40
CA LEU A 259 -1.39 0.71 10.19
C LEU A 259 -2.06 -0.62 10.50
N LYS A 260 -1.39 -1.52 11.23
CA LYS A 260 -1.95 -2.82 11.62
C LYS A 260 -3.29 -2.66 12.34
N THR A 261 -3.35 -1.76 13.33
CA THR A 261 -4.57 -1.53 14.11
C THR A 261 -5.74 -1.06 13.25
N ASN A 262 -5.49 -0.12 12.35
CA ASN A 262 -6.57 0.55 11.62
C ASN A 262 -6.94 -0.18 10.32
N VAL A 263 -5.97 -0.67 9.55
CA VAL A 263 -6.21 -1.40 8.29
C VAL A 263 -6.86 -2.75 8.57
N SER A 264 -6.33 -3.55 9.51
CA SER A 264 -6.91 -4.87 9.82
C SER A 264 -8.33 -4.74 10.39
N LYS A 265 -8.58 -3.71 11.23
CA LYS A 265 -9.93 -3.41 11.72
C LYS A 265 -10.88 -3.01 10.59
N GLU A 266 -10.43 -2.20 9.65
CA GLU A 266 -11.22 -1.78 8.50
C GLU A 266 -11.55 -2.97 7.59
N ALA A 267 -10.53 -3.77 7.25
CA ALA A 267 -10.67 -4.97 6.44
C ALA A 267 -11.69 -5.96 7.06
N PHE A 268 -11.60 -6.17 8.38
CA PHE A 268 -12.54 -7.04 9.11
C PHE A 268 -13.99 -6.58 8.94
N THR A 269 -14.27 -5.28 8.87
CA THR A 269 -15.66 -4.76 8.65
C THR A 269 -16.17 -5.08 7.25
N GLN A 270 -15.28 -5.40 6.32
CA GLN A 270 -15.60 -5.81 4.94
C GLN A 270 -15.48 -7.33 4.76
N ASN A 271 -15.45 -8.11 5.85
CA ASN A 271 -15.30 -9.58 5.86
C ASN A 271 -14.04 -10.08 5.13
N ARG A 272 -12.92 -9.35 5.25
CA ARG A 272 -11.63 -9.72 4.67
C ARG A 272 -10.49 -9.56 5.68
N ASN A 273 -9.36 -10.18 5.39
CA ASN A 273 -8.12 -10.01 6.13
C ASN A 273 -7.17 -9.13 5.30
N GLN A 274 -6.59 -8.13 5.96
CA GLN A 274 -5.53 -7.31 5.40
C GLN A 274 -4.65 -6.82 6.54
N ASP A 275 -3.45 -7.38 6.64
CA ASP A 275 -2.51 -7.11 7.72
C ASP A 275 -1.24 -6.48 7.16
N PRO A 276 -1.03 -5.17 7.31
CA PRO A 276 0.16 -4.48 6.86
C PRO A 276 1.43 -5.06 7.48
N MET A 277 2.50 -5.09 6.69
CA MET A 277 3.80 -5.60 7.09
C MET A 277 4.89 -4.52 7.04
N LEU A 278 5.93 -4.71 7.86
CA LEU A 278 7.15 -3.91 7.89
C LEU A 278 8.35 -4.82 7.74
N THR A 279 9.20 -4.53 6.75
CA THR A 279 10.55 -5.08 6.63
C THR A 279 11.54 -3.94 6.85
N GLY A 280 12.54 -4.12 7.71
CA GLY A 280 13.52 -3.10 8.07
C GLY A 280 13.45 -2.67 9.54
N ASN A 281 14.21 -1.63 9.91
CA ASN A 281 14.39 -1.21 11.29
C ASN A 281 13.15 -0.46 11.84
N PRO A 282 12.43 -1.00 12.85
CA PRO A 282 11.27 -0.33 13.46
C PRO A 282 11.64 0.94 14.25
N ASP A 283 12.86 1.03 14.78
CA ASP A 283 13.30 2.15 15.61
C ASP A 283 13.75 3.37 14.78
N GLN A 284 13.87 3.20 13.46
CA GLN A 284 14.24 4.30 12.58
C GLN A 284 13.13 5.36 12.55
N VAL A 285 13.54 6.62 12.77
CA VAL A 285 12.61 7.75 12.66
C VAL A 285 12.32 8.07 11.19
N LEU A 286 11.05 7.92 10.81
CA LEU A 286 10.55 8.24 9.48
C LEU A 286 10.40 9.75 9.28
N MET A 287 9.82 10.43 10.27
CA MET A 287 9.59 11.87 10.21
C MET A 287 9.59 12.54 11.58
N ARG A 288 9.94 13.84 11.58
CA ARG A 288 9.81 14.75 12.74
C ARG A 288 8.99 15.95 12.32
N TYR A 289 8.12 16.42 13.22
CA TYR A 289 7.25 17.56 12.95
C TYR A 289 7.18 18.53 14.13
N ARG A 290 6.58 19.71 13.93
CA ARG A 290 6.48 20.78 14.93
C ARG A 290 5.05 20.98 15.40
#